data_55b7ba78380e14cac4599e05a2282742
#
_entry.id   55b7ba78380e14cac4599e05a2282742
#
_cell.length_a   1.000
_cell.length_b   1.000
_cell.length_c   1.000
_cell.angle_alpha   90.00
_cell.angle_beta   90.00
_cell.angle_gamma   90.00
#
_symmetry.space_group_name_H-M   'P 1'
#
loop_
_entity.id
_entity.type
_entity.pdbx_description
1 polymer ?
#
loop_
_entity_poly.entity_id
_entity_poly.type
_entity_poly.pdbx_seq_one_letter_code
_entity_poly.pdbx_strand_id
1 'polypeptide(L)'
;MNIGDVSRLSGLPAKTIRYYEDIGLVEPLRSSNGYRAFRESDLHKLAFLGRARSLGFTIDDCRNLLTLYEDRDRASADVRQIARAHLDRIDEKLAELAAMRATLSHLVEACAGDHRPDCPILADLAANRSENPDGGPLD
;
A
#
# COMPACT_ATOMS: atom_id res chain seq x y z
N MET A 1 25.35 1.31 12.02
CA MET A 1 24.33 2.38 12.19
C MET A 1 23.25 1.90 13.15
N ASN A 2 22.75 2.76 13.99
CA ASN A 2 21.61 2.44 14.84
C ASN A 2 20.29 2.69 14.09
N ILE A 3 19.16 2.35 14.74
CA ILE A 3 17.85 2.49 14.09
C ILE A 3 17.49 3.95 13.76
N GLY A 4 17.95 4.90 14.59
CA GLY A 4 17.75 6.33 14.31
C GLY A 4 18.48 6.78 13.07
N ASP A 5 19.69 6.28 12.86
CA ASP A 5 20.50 6.60 11.68
C ASP A 5 19.83 6.09 10.41
N VAL A 6 19.42 4.83 10.38
CA VAL A 6 18.78 4.25 9.18
C VAL A 6 17.38 4.82 8.95
N SER A 7 16.67 5.20 10.01
CA SER A 7 15.38 5.90 9.86
C SER A 7 15.58 7.21 9.12
N ARG A 8 16.57 8.00 9.53
CA ARG A 8 16.87 9.28 8.89
C ARG A 8 17.32 9.09 7.44
N LEU A 9 18.21 8.15 7.19
CA LEU A 9 18.81 7.95 5.87
C LEU A 9 17.85 7.28 4.88
N SER A 10 17.01 6.36 5.35
CA SER A 10 16.04 5.67 4.50
C SER A 10 14.73 6.44 4.30
N GLY A 11 14.46 7.40 5.17
CA GLY A 11 13.18 8.10 5.18
C GLY A 11 12.03 7.30 5.78
N LEU A 12 12.31 6.12 6.35
CA LEU A 12 11.29 5.28 6.96
C LEU A 12 11.21 5.51 8.46
N PRO A 13 9.99 5.55 9.04
CA PRO A 13 9.85 5.62 10.49
C PRO A 13 10.48 4.41 11.18
N ALA A 14 11.05 4.62 12.36
CA ALA A 14 11.63 3.52 13.13
C ALA A 14 10.66 2.38 13.38
N LYS A 15 9.38 2.70 13.59
CA LYS A 15 8.32 1.70 13.77
C LYS A 15 8.19 0.79 12.54
N THR A 16 8.26 1.36 11.34
CA THR A 16 8.20 0.62 10.08
C THR A 16 9.42 -0.29 9.94
N ILE A 17 10.60 0.20 10.29
CA ILE A 17 11.84 -0.58 10.24
C ILE A 17 11.75 -1.78 11.18
N ARG A 18 11.26 -1.58 12.41
CA ARG A 18 11.06 -2.68 13.37
C ARG A 18 10.07 -3.71 12.84
N TYR A 19 9.01 -3.25 12.19
CA TYR A 19 8.04 -4.14 11.56
C TYR A 19 8.69 -4.99 10.46
N TYR A 20 9.50 -4.38 9.59
CA TYR A 20 10.19 -5.13 8.54
C TYR A 20 11.19 -6.14 9.11
N GLU A 21 11.81 -5.83 10.23
CA GLU A 21 12.65 -6.79 10.94
C GLU A 21 11.81 -7.95 11.48
N ASP A 22 10.68 -7.64 12.12
CA ASP A 22 9.80 -8.63 12.72
C ASP A 22 9.28 -9.65 11.71
N ILE A 23 9.01 -9.21 10.48
CA ILE A 23 8.52 -10.10 9.42
C ILE A 23 9.64 -10.67 8.55
N GLY A 24 10.89 -10.43 8.91
CA GLY A 24 12.05 -11.06 8.27
C GLY A 24 12.49 -10.44 6.96
N LEU A 25 12.07 -9.22 6.65
CA LEU A 25 12.51 -8.53 5.44
C LEU A 25 13.91 -7.93 5.58
N VAL A 26 14.32 -7.62 6.78
CA VAL A 26 15.65 -7.13 7.09
C VAL A 26 16.12 -7.79 8.39
N GLU A 27 17.42 -8.12 8.47
CA GLU A 27 18.00 -8.78 9.62
C GLU A 27 19.26 -8.03 10.05
N PRO A 28 19.13 -6.96 10.84
CA PRO A 28 20.29 -6.24 11.33
C PRO A 28 21.07 -7.11 12.32
N LEU A 29 22.36 -6.84 12.43
CA LEU A 29 23.19 -7.47 13.44
C LEU A 29 22.82 -6.92 14.82
N ARG A 30 23.10 -7.69 15.86
CA ARG A 30 22.95 -7.23 17.25
C ARG A 30 24.33 -6.93 17.81
N SER A 31 24.46 -5.79 18.46
CA SER A 31 25.67 -5.48 19.23
C SER A 31 25.68 -6.30 20.52
N SER A 32 26.83 -6.29 21.23
CA SER A 32 27.00 -7.05 22.47
C SER A 32 25.98 -6.69 23.55
N ASN A 33 25.43 -5.47 23.51
CA ASN A 33 24.43 -5.01 24.48
C ASN A 33 22.99 -5.18 23.97
N GLY A 34 22.79 -5.92 22.87
CA GLY A 34 21.46 -6.25 22.35
C GLY A 34 20.83 -5.22 21.41
N TYR A 35 21.49 -4.08 21.21
CA TYR A 35 20.98 -3.08 20.28
C TYR A 35 21.20 -3.48 18.81
N ARG A 36 20.33 -2.99 17.92
CA ARG A 36 20.44 -3.25 16.49
C ARG A 36 21.65 -2.52 15.91
N ALA A 37 22.38 -3.23 15.05
CA ALA A 37 23.49 -2.67 14.29
C ALA A 37 23.21 -2.89 12.80
N PHE A 38 22.75 -1.83 12.13
CA PHE A 38 22.41 -1.88 10.71
C PHE A 38 23.66 -1.69 9.86
N ARG A 39 23.75 -2.49 8.80
CA ARG A 39 24.81 -2.40 7.80
C ARG A 39 24.33 -1.56 6.62
N GLU A 40 25.27 -1.14 5.74
CA GLU A 40 24.88 -0.46 4.52
C GLU A 40 23.95 -1.30 3.64
N SER A 41 24.15 -2.61 3.60
CA SER A 41 23.27 -3.52 2.89
C SER A 41 21.84 -3.49 3.43
N ASP A 42 21.69 -3.36 4.75
CA ASP A 42 20.38 -3.22 5.38
C ASP A 42 19.73 -1.89 5.00
N LEU A 43 20.51 -0.81 4.95
CA LEU A 43 20.02 0.49 4.51
C LEU A 43 19.51 0.43 3.07
N HIS A 44 20.25 -0.22 2.18
CA HIS A 44 19.83 -0.39 0.78
C HIS A 44 18.55 -1.19 0.67
N LYS A 45 18.40 -2.27 1.46
CA LYS A 45 17.16 -3.05 1.51
C LYS A 45 15.99 -2.21 1.99
N LEU A 46 16.19 -1.41 3.02
CA LEU A 46 15.14 -0.54 3.56
C LEU A 46 14.72 0.52 2.55
N ALA A 47 15.67 1.12 1.84
CA ALA A 47 15.36 2.08 0.79
C ALA A 47 14.58 1.43 -0.35
N PHE A 48 14.97 0.22 -0.75
CA PHE A 48 14.27 -0.57 -1.76
C PHE A 48 12.84 -0.86 -1.33
N LEU A 49 12.65 -1.35 -0.10
CA LEU A 49 11.33 -1.66 0.44
C LEU A 49 10.45 -0.41 0.54
N GLY A 50 11.03 0.70 0.97
CA GLY A 50 10.33 1.98 1.04
C GLY A 50 9.82 2.43 -0.32
N ARG A 51 10.64 2.30 -1.35
CA ARG A 51 10.24 2.66 -2.72
C ARG A 51 9.14 1.74 -3.25
N ALA A 52 9.29 0.43 -3.07
CA ALA A 52 8.30 -0.55 -3.50
C ALA A 52 6.95 -0.29 -2.82
N ARG A 53 6.96 -0.03 -1.51
CA ARG A 53 5.74 0.28 -0.76
C ARG A 53 5.11 1.60 -1.23
N SER A 54 5.91 2.59 -1.57
CA SER A 54 5.40 3.87 -2.07
C SER A 54 4.67 3.71 -3.40
N LEU A 55 5.01 2.69 -4.17
CA LEU A 55 4.34 2.35 -5.42
C LEU A 55 3.14 1.41 -5.21
N GLY A 56 2.83 1.08 -3.96
CA GLY A 56 1.65 0.29 -3.62
C GLY A 56 1.85 -1.22 -3.66
N PHE A 57 3.07 -1.72 -3.87
CA PHE A 57 3.32 -3.16 -3.80
C PHE A 57 2.98 -3.70 -2.43
N THR A 58 2.37 -4.89 -2.39
CA THR A 58 2.04 -5.56 -1.13
C THR A 58 3.34 -6.03 -0.44
N ILE A 59 3.22 -6.36 0.84
CA ILE A 59 4.35 -6.92 1.59
C ILE A 59 4.85 -8.22 0.94
N ASP A 60 3.95 -9.07 0.46
CA ASP A 60 4.33 -10.30 -0.23
C ASP A 60 5.06 -10.00 -1.54
N ASP A 61 4.59 -9.03 -2.31
CA ASP A 61 5.29 -8.57 -3.51
C ASP A 61 6.68 -8.01 -3.16
N CYS A 62 6.78 -7.24 -2.09
CA CYS A 62 8.07 -6.69 -1.62
C CYS A 62 9.05 -7.81 -1.29
N ARG A 63 8.58 -8.85 -0.61
CA ARG A 63 9.40 -10.03 -0.28
C ARG A 63 9.92 -10.71 -1.55
N ASN A 64 9.03 -10.94 -2.51
CA ASN A 64 9.39 -11.59 -3.77
C ASN A 64 10.35 -10.72 -4.60
N LEU A 65 10.09 -9.42 -4.66
CA LEU A 65 10.96 -8.47 -5.38
C LEU A 65 12.34 -8.40 -4.74
N LEU A 66 12.41 -8.40 -3.41
CA LEU A 66 13.69 -8.38 -2.70
C LEU A 66 14.49 -9.64 -2.95
N THR A 67 13.83 -10.81 -2.94
CA THR A 67 14.45 -12.08 -3.27
C THR A 67 15.03 -12.06 -4.68
N LEU A 68 14.28 -11.55 -5.67
CA LEU A 68 14.76 -11.43 -7.05
C LEU A 68 15.88 -10.41 -7.16
N TYR A 69 15.83 -9.33 -6.42
CA TYR A 69 16.88 -8.31 -6.41
C TYR A 69 18.23 -8.89 -5.94
N GLU A 70 18.19 -9.77 -4.94
CA GLU A 70 19.39 -10.41 -4.38
C GLU A 70 19.87 -11.60 -5.24
N ASP A 71 19.05 -12.11 -6.15
CA ASP A 71 19.40 -13.21 -7.04
C ASP A 71 20.07 -12.66 -8.30
N ARG A 72 21.34 -13.01 -8.49
CA ARG A 72 22.11 -12.57 -9.66
C ARG A 72 21.69 -13.26 -10.95
N ASP A 73 21.07 -14.44 -10.82
CA ASP A 73 20.60 -15.23 -11.97
C ASP A 73 19.15 -14.96 -12.31
N ARG A 74 18.57 -13.89 -11.72
CA ARG A 74 17.17 -13.52 -11.93
C ARG A 74 16.87 -13.25 -13.40
N ALA A 75 15.66 -13.63 -13.82
CA ALA A 75 15.12 -13.23 -15.11
C ALA A 75 14.33 -11.93 -14.95
N SER A 76 14.56 -10.95 -15.82
CA SER A 76 13.79 -9.71 -15.83
C SER A 76 12.30 -9.95 -16.12
N ALA A 77 11.98 -11.07 -16.80
CA ALA A 77 10.60 -11.47 -17.03
C ALA A 77 9.82 -11.72 -15.73
N ASP A 78 10.49 -12.27 -14.70
CA ASP A 78 9.85 -12.54 -13.41
C ASP A 78 9.51 -11.23 -12.70
N VAL A 79 10.42 -10.26 -12.71
CA VAL A 79 10.19 -8.94 -12.13
C VAL A 79 9.06 -8.23 -12.89
N ARG A 80 9.10 -8.29 -14.22
CA ARG A 80 8.06 -7.67 -15.07
C ARG A 80 6.68 -8.26 -14.77
N GLN A 81 6.60 -9.57 -14.53
CA GLN A 81 5.32 -10.23 -14.23
C GLN A 81 4.72 -9.70 -12.92
N ILE A 82 5.53 -9.53 -11.87
CA ILE A 82 5.07 -8.99 -10.60
C ILE A 82 4.58 -7.56 -10.80
N ALA A 83 5.33 -6.73 -11.51
CA ALA A 83 4.95 -5.35 -11.79
C ALA A 83 3.67 -5.27 -12.64
N ARG A 84 3.52 -6.14 -13.63
CA ARG A 84 2.34 -6.20 -14.48
C ARG A 84 1.09 -6.58 -13.68
N ALA A 85 1.19 -7.58 -12.82
CA ALA A 85 0.08 -7.99 -11.97
C ALA A 85 -0.35 -6.85 -11.05
N HIS A 86 0.60 -6.11 -10.51
CA HIS A 86 0.30 -4.95 -9.66
C HIS A 86 -0.34 -3.81 -10.48
N LEU A 87 0.15 -3.56 -11.69
CA LEU A 87 -0.42 -2.56 -12.59
C LEU A 87 -1.89 -2.88 -12.89
N ASP A 88 -2.22 -4.15 -13.14
CA ASP A 88 -3.60 -4.58 -13.38
C ASP A 88 -4.49 -4.30 -12.16
N ARG A 89 -3.99 -4.53 -10.95
CA ARG A 89 -4.73 -4.20 -9.72
C ARG A 89 -4.95 -2.69 -9.58
N ILE A 90 -3.98 -1.88 -9.97
CA ILE A 90 -4.11 -0.42 -9.98
C ILE A 90 -5.20 0.00 -10.97
N ASP A 91 -5.19 -0.57 -12.17
CA ASP A 91 -6.19 -0.25 -13.20
C ASP A 91 -7.60 -0.60 -12.73
N GLU A 92 -7.78 -1.74 -12.06
CA GLU A 92 -9.06 -2.12 -11.46
C GLU A 92 -9.50 -1.10 -10.41
N LYS A 93 -8.58 -0.69 -9.54
CA LYS A 93 -8.88 0.28 -8.50
C LYS A 93 -9.22 1.66 -9.08
N LEU A 94 -8.54 2.08 -10.14
CA LEU A 94 -8.87 3.31 -10.85
C LEU A 94 -10.28 3.25 -11.43
N ALA A 95 -10.67 2.12 -12.01
CA ALA A 95 -12.03 1.94 -12.56
C ALA A 95 -13.08 2.01 -11.45
N GLU A 96 -12.83 1.36 -10.30
CA GLU A 96 -13.71 1.42 -9.14
C GLU A 96 -13.87 2.86 -8.64
N LEU A 97 -12.77 3.57 -8.50
CA LEU A 97 -12.78 4.97 -8.04
C LEU A 97 -13.51 5.88 -9.03
N ALA A 98 -13.32 5.65 -10.33
CA ALA A 98 -14.02 6.41 -11.37
C ALA A 98 -15.54 6.19 -11.29
N ALA A 99 -15.97 4.96 -11.03
CA ALA A 99 -17.40 4.65 -10.87
C ALA A 99 -17.99 5.32 -9.63
N MET A 100 -17.28 5.26 -8.49
CA MET A 100 -17.68 5.96 -7.27
C MET A 100 -17.79 7.47 -7.50
N ARG A 101 -16.80 8.04 -8.18
CA ARG A 101 -16.78 9.47 -8.49
C ARG A 101 -17.97 9.86 -9.36
N ALA A 102 -18.28 9.07 -10.39
CA ALA A 102 -19.38 9.35 -11.28
C ALA A 102 -20.72 9.34 -10.53
N THR A 103 -20.92 8.36 -9.65
CA THR A 103 -22.12 8.28 -8.82
C THR A 103 -22.26 9.49 -7.92
N LEU A 104 -21.20 9.83 -7.19
CA LEU A 104 -21.23 10.96 -6.27
C LEU A 104 -21.39 12.29 -7.00
N SER A 105 -20.73 12.46 -8.12
CA SER A 105 -20.84 13.66 -8.94
C SER A 105 -22.28 13.88 -9.41
N HIS A 106 -22.94 12.81 -9.86
CA HIS A 106 -24.33 12.86 -10.27
C HIS A 106 -25.24 13.27 -9.10
N LEU A 107 -25.02 12.68 -7.92
CA LEU A 107 -25.82 12.99 -6.73
C LEU A 107 -25.59 14.41 -6.24
N VAL A 108 -24.37 14.92 -6.31
CA VAL A 108 -24.04 16.29 -5.95
C VAL A 108 -24.73 17.28 -6.88
N GLU A 109 -24.74 17.01 -8.19
CA GLU A 109 -25.41 17.86 -9.16
C GLU A 109 -26.93 17.86 -8.98
N ALA A 110 -27.50 16.73 -8.57
CA ALA A 110 -28.94 16.63 -8.31
C ALA A 110 -29.35 17.26 -7.00
N CYS A 111 -28.41 17.50 -6.07
CA CYS A 111 -28.70 18.13 -4.78
C CYS A 111 -28.74 19.64 -4.92
N ALA A 112 -29.82 20.28 -4.42
CA ALA A 112 -29.99 21.73 -4.50
C ALA A 112 -29.00 22.50 -3.61
N GLY A 113 -28.51 21.85 -2.55
CA GLY A 113 -27.54 22.49 -1.64
C GLY A 113 -28.12 23.62 -0.82
N ASP A 114 -29.43 23.62 -0.55
CA ASP A 114 -30.11 24.67 0.16
C ASP A 114 -30.67 24.18 1.51
N HIS A 115 -31.61 24.92 2.10
CA HIS A 115 -32.18 24.59 3.41
C HIS A 115 -33.22 23.47 3.38
N ARG A 116 -33.61 23.00 2.19
CA ARG A 116 -34.64 21.96 2.08
C ARG A 116 -34.09 20.62 2.52
N PRO A 117 -34.90 19.79 3.17
CA PRO A 117 -34.44 18.49 3.63
C PRO A 117 -34.27 17.47 2.50
N ASP A 118 -34.79 17.75 1.33
CA ASP A 118 -34.68 16.86 0.17
C ASP A 118 -33.23 16.75 -0.27
N CYS A 119 -32.71 15.53 -0.18
CA CYS A 119 -31.32 15.28 -0.52
C CYS A 119 -31.21 13.96 -1.27
N PRO A 120 -30.95 14.00 -2.59
CA PRO A 120 -30.75 12.79 -3.38
C PRO A 120 -29.61 11.92 -2.86
N ILE A 121 -28.57 12.54 -2.27
CA ILE A 121 -27.46 11.80 -1.70
C ILE A 121 -27.91 10.93 -0.54
N LEU A 122 -28.66 11.50 0.42
CA LEU A 122 -29.16 10.75 1.55
C LEU A 122 -30.19 9.70 1.11
N ALA A 123 -31.02 10.04 0.13
CA ALA A 123 -32.01 9.12 -0.41
C ALA A 123 -31.33 7.91 -1.08
N ASP A 124 -30.30 8.15 -1.85
CA ASP A 124 -29.52 7.08 -2.50
C ASP A 124 -28.90 6.15 -1.46
N LEU A 125 -28.21 6.72 -0.48
CA LEU A 125 -27.53 5.94 0.57
C LEU A 125 -28.53 5.13 1.39
N ALA A 126 -29.71 5.66 1.64
CA ALA A 126 -30.75 4.97 2.41
C ALA A 126 -31.43 3.87 1.61
N ALA A 127 -31.63 4.06 0.30
CA ALA A 127 -32.37 3.14 -0.55
C ALA A 127 -31.53 1.99 -1.10
N ASN A 128 -30.21 2.16 -1.20
CA ASN A 128 -29.32 1.28 -1.93
C ASN A 128 -28.89 0.03 -1.20
N ARG A 129 -29.50 -0.26 -0.05
CA ARG A 129 -29.20 -1.46 0.74
C ARG A 129 -29.55 -2.75 0.02
N SER A 130 -30.60 -2.71 -0.79
CA SER A 130 -31.09 -3.87 -1.54
C SER A 130 -30.20 -4.22 -2.74
N GLU A 131 -29.32 -3.33 -3.15
CA GLU A 131 -28.41 -3.54 -4.26
C GLU A 131 -27.09 -4.21 -3.84
N ASN A 132 -26.91 -4.42 -2.57
CA ASN A 132 -25.79 -5.22 -2.06
C ASN A 132 -26.22 -6.69 -2.02
N PRO A 133 -25.85 -7.49 -3.03
CA PRO A 133 -26.34 -8.87 -3.15
C PRO A 133 -25.85 -9.77 -2.02
N ASP A 134 -24.75 -9.41 -1.37
CA ASP A 134 -24.17 -10.21 -0.28
C ASP A 134 -24.83 -9.90 1.07
N GLY A 135 -25.67 -8.85 1.13
CA GLY A 135 -26.33 -8.44 2.35
C GLY A 135 -25.39 -7.99 3.47
N GLY A 136 -24.11 -7.88 3.18
CA GLY A 136 -23.11 -7.45 4.13
C GLY A 136 -22.81 -5.96 4.05
N PRO A 137 -22.12 -5.41 5.06
CA PRO A 137 -21.68 -4.03 4.99
C PRO A 137 -20.62 -3.86 3.89
N LEU A 138 -20.67 -2.71 3.22
CA LEU A 138 -19.61 -2.31 2.29
C LEU A 138 -18.50 -1.64 3.09
N ASP A 139 -17.36 -2.29 3.16
CA ASP A 139 -16.19 -1.75 3.85
C ASP A 139 -15.32 -0.94 2.90
#